data_5de4de6c4bbea24bb78594c08870275c
#
_entry.id   5de4de6c4bbea24bb78594c08870275c
#
_cell.length_a   1.000
_cell.length_b   1.000
_cell.length_c   1.000
_cell.angle_alpha   90.00
_cell.angle_beta   90.00
_cell.angle_gamma   90.00
#
_symmetry.space_group_name_H-M   'P 1'
#
loop_
_entity.id
_entity.type
_entity.pdbx_description
1 polymer ?
#
loop_
_entity_poly.entity_id
_entity_poly.type
_entity_poly.pdbx_seq_one_letter_code
_entity_poly.pdbx_strand_id
1 'polypeptide(L)'
;MQVPAAQPRVGGALCVRDPREIDMRSYKPVLKGHQGQIKKAVQLLLGAERPMIYTGGGVILSDSSDLLNRLVNLLGFPCTNTLMGLGGFKASDRKFVGMLGMH
;
A
#
# COMPACT_ATOMS: atom_id res chain seq x y z
N MET A 1 23.15 10.37 -3.55
CA MET A 1 24.14 10.51 -2.44
C MET A 1 24.61 9.12 -2.05
N GLN A 2 25.86 8.80 -2.29
CA GLN A 2 26.44 7.51 -1.90
C GLN A 2 26.52 7.46 -0.36
N VAL A 3 26.08 6.35 0.22
CA VAL A 3 26.34 6.07 1.63
C VAL A 3 27.86 5.94 1.74
N PRO A 4 28.56 6.84 2.45
CA PRO A 4 29.98 6.66 2.65
C PRO A 4 30.20 5.33 3.35
N ALA A 5 31.28 4.62 2.94
CA ALA A 5 31.71 3.41 3.59
C ALA A 5 31.69 3.57 5.11
N ALA A 6 31.27 2.52 5.82
CA ALA A 6 31.10 2.53 7.27
C ALA A 6 32.16 3.36 7.96
N GLN A 7 31.76 4.40 8.65
CA GLN A 7 32.67 5.23 9.41
C GLN A 7 33.33 4.38 10.50
N PRO A 8 34.64 4.53 10.71
CA PRO A 8 35.32 3.79 11.75
C PRO A 8 34.69 4.12 13.11
N ARG A 9 34.46 3.09 13.91
CA ARG A 9 33.95 3.24 15.28
C ARG A 9 34.98 3.98 16.11
N VAL A 10 34.73 5.21 16.42
CA VAL A 10 35.51 5.97 17.38
C VAL A 10 34.77 5.93 18.70
N GLY A 11 35.35 5.31 19.70
CA GLY A 11 34.85 5.37 21.06
C GLY A 11 33.53 4.66 21.38
N GLY A 12 33.12 3.65 20.60
CA GLY A 12 31.91 2.86 20.90
C GLY A 12 30.56 3.59 20.70
N ALA A 13 30.56 4.81 20.22
CA ALA A 13 29.34 5.51 19.92
C ALA A 13 28.72 5.00 18.59
N LEU A 14 27.48 4.52 18.65
CA LEU A 14 26.70 4.20 17.46
C LEU A 14 26.35 5.52 16.75
N CYS A 15 26.86 5.73 15.55
CA CYS A 15 26.41 6.85 14.72
C CYS A 15 25.05 6.48 14.13
N VAL A 16 23.98 6.96 14.75
CA VAL A 16 22.62 6.82 14.21
C VAL A 16 22.40 7.93 13.18
N ARG A 17 22.23 7.56 11.93
CA ARG A 17 21.86 8.50 10.87
C ARG A 17 20.34 8.69 10.85
N ASP A 18 19.91 9.90 10.47
CA ASP A 18 18.48 10.16 10.21
C ASP A 18 17.99 9.18 9.12
N PRO A 19 16.90 8.43 9.37
CA PRO A 19 16.32 7.53 8.37
C PRO A 19 16.03 8.20 7.02
N ARG A 20 15.81 9.51 7.02
CA ARG A 20 15.56 10.30 5.79
C ARG A 20 16.81 10.53 4.95
N GLU A 21 17.99 10.36 5.54
CA GLU A 21 19.29 10.53 4.88
C GLU A 21 19.90 9.20 4.41
N ILE A 22 19.20 8.08 4.67
CA ILE A 22 19.68 6.76 4.27
C ILE A 22 19.36 6.54 2.79
N ASP A 23 20.39 6.44 1.96
CA ASP A 23 20.31 5.99 0.58
C ASP A 23 20.92 4.60 0.45
N MET A 24 20.09 3.61 0.18
CA MET A 24 20.53 2.23 -0.05
C MET A 24 20.58 1.95 -1.55
N ARG A 25 21.73 1.46 -2.02
CA ARG A 25 22.01 1.25 -3.45
C ARG A 25 20.94 0.42 -4.18
N SER A 26 20.37 -0.58 -3.51
CA SER A 26 19.38 -1.50 -4.09
C SER A 26 17.94 -1.22 -3.66
N TYR A 27 17.71 -0.24 -2.78
CA TYR A 27 16.38 0.05 -2.25
C TYR A 27 15.96 1.48 -2.61
N LYS A 28 15.23 1.60 -3.70
CA LYS A 28 14.67 2.87 -4.18
C LYS A 28 13.16 2.74 -4.39
N PRO A 29 12.38 2.83 -3.31
CA PRO A 29 10.93 2.67 -3.40
C PRO A 29 10.31 3.80 -4.22
N VAL A 30 9.37 3.45 -5.08
CA VAL A 30 8.55 4.42 -5.81
C VAL A 30 7.41 4.87 -4.89
N LEU A 31 7.49 6.09 -4.39
CA LEU A 31 6.51 6.65 -3.43
C LEU A 31 5.31 7.31 -4.10
N LYS A 32 5.37 7.59 -5.40
CA LYS A 32 4.28 8.24 -6.13
C LYS A 32 3.82 7.38 -7.29
N GLY A 33 2.51 7.16 -7.39
CA GLY A 33 1.91 6.46 -8.51
C GLY A 33 2.06 7.24 -9.82
N HIS A 34 2.20 6.51 -10.94
CA HIS A 34 2.28 7.10 -12.26
C HIS A 34 0.89 7.57 -12.72
N GLN A 35 0.73 8.88 -12.94
CA GLN A 35 -0.56 9.52 -13.27
C GLN A 35 -1.28 8.86 -14.46
N GLY A 36 -0.55 8.51 -15.51
CA GLY A 36 -1.12 7.88 -16.71
C GLY A 36 -1.67 6.47 -16.41
N GLN A 37 -1.00 5.70 -15.55
CA GLN A 37 -1.47 4.37 -15.15
C GLN A 37 -2.70 4.47 -14.22
N ILE A 38 -2.73 5.46 -13.34
CA ILE A 38 -3.89 5.73 -12.49
C ILE A 38 -5.13 6.04 -13.35
N LYS A 39 -4.98 6.91 -14.37
CA LYS A 39 -6.08 7.21 -15.30
C LYS A 39 -6.59 5.97 -16.02
N LYS A 40 -5.69 5.12 -16.53
CA LYS A 40 -6.08 3.86 -17.17
C LYS A 40 -6.81 2.92 -16.20
N ALA A 41 -6.33 2.80 -14.96
CA ALA A 41 -6.98 1.98 -13.94
C ALA A 41 -8.41 2.48 -13.65
N VAL A 42 -8.60 3.79 -13.52
CA VAL A 42 -9.92 4.39 -13.32
C VAL A 42 -10.84 4.09 -14.51
N GLN A 43 -10.36 4.22 -15.76
CA GLN A 43 -11.15 3.91 -16.94
C GLN A 43 -11.58 2.43 -16.98
N LEU A 44 -10.69 1.51 -16.63
CA LEU A 44 -11.00 0.08 -16.54
C LEU A 44 -12.04 -0.21 -15.45
N LEU A 45 -11.92 0.43 -14.29
CA LEU A 45 -12.90 0.29 -13.21
C LEU A 45 -14.29 0.79 -13.63
N LEU A 46 -14.35 1.93 -14.31
CA LEU A 46 -15.63 2.52 -14.75
C LEU A 46 -16.29 1.72 -15.90
N GLY A 47 -15.51 1.03 -16.71
CA GLY A 47 -16.01 0.17 -17.79
C GLY A 47 -16.27 -1.28 -17.38
N ALA A 48 -16.01 -1.66 -16.14
CA ALA A 48 -16.15 -3.05 -15.69
C ALA A 48 -17.62 -3.40 -15.43
N GLU A 49 -18.08 -4.51 -16.01
CA GLU A 49 -19.44 -5.02 -15.79
C GLU A 49 -19.64 -5.71 -14.43
N ARG A 50 -18.61 -6.38 -13.94
CA ARG A 50 -18.62 -7.14 -12.68
C ARG A 50 -17.37 -6.83 -11.84
N PRO A 51 -17.20 -5.59 -11.41
CA PRO A 51 -16.02 -5.21 -10.66
C PRO A 51 -16.04 -5.76 -9.25
N MET A 52 -14.87 -6.13 -8.76
CA MET A 52 -14.61 -6.49 -7.37
C MET A 52 -13.27 -5.90 -6.94
N ILE A 53 -13.22 -5.36 -5.74
CA ILE A 53 -11.99 -4.85 -5.16
C ILE A 53 -11.38 -5.93 -4.28
N TYR A 54 -10.14 -6.29 -4.56
CA TYR A 54 -9.35 -7.24 -3.77
C TYR A 54 -8.14 -6.53 -3.20
N THR A 55 -8.08 -6.42 -1.88
CA THR A 55 -7.05 -5.62 -1.18
C THR A 55 -6.16 -6.46 -0.29
N GLY A 56 -4.93 -6.01 -0.15
CA GLY A 56 -3.90 -6.68 0.65
C GLY A 56 -3.33 -5.78 1.75
N GLY A 57 -2.30 -6.29 2.43
CA GLY A 57 -1.65 -5.60 3.55
C GLY A 57 -1.03 -4.24 3.21
N GLY A 58 -0.74 -3.98 1.92
CA GLY A 58 -0.23 -2.68 1.48
C GLY A 58 -1.15 -1.51 1.80
N VAL A 59 -2.48 -1.73 1.84
CA VAL A 59 -3.46 -0.71 2.23
C VAL A 59 -3.27 -0.29 3.68
N ILE A 60 -3.02 -1.25 4.56
CA ILE A 60 -2.79 -1.00 5.99
C ILE A 60 -1.42 -0.34 6.19
N LEU A 61 -0.37 -0.89 5.56
CA LEU A 61 0.99 -0.36 5.67
C LEU A 61 1.14 1.08 5.16
N SER A 62 0.33 1.47 4.17
CA SER A 62 0.30 2.83 3.62
C SER A 62 -0.68 3.76 4.32
N ASP A 63 -1.34 3.30 5.38
CA ASP A 63 -2.40 4.04 6.10
C ASP A 63 -3.51 4.54 5.16
N SER A 64 -3.87 3.73 4.15
CA SER A 64 -4.83 4.10 3.11
C SER A 64 -6.22 3.48 3.30
N SER A 65 -6.50 2.92 4.48
CA SER A 65 -7.78 2.26 4.77
C SER A 65 -8.99 3.20 4.60
N ASP A 66 -8.88 4.45 5.03
CA ASP A 66 -9.94 5.44 4.88
C ASP A 66 -10.19 5.80 3.42
N LEU A 67 -9.13 5.91 2.62
CA LEU A 67 -9.24 6.15 1.18
C LEU A 67 -9.89 4.97 0.47
N LEU A 68 -9.54 3.74 0.85
CA LEU A 68 -10.19 2.53 0.34
C LEU A 68 -11.67 2.52 0.67
N ASN A 69 -12.04 2.79 1.92
CA ASN A 69 -13.45 2.83 2.34
C ASN A 69 -14.24 3.89 1.55
N ARG A 70 -13.65 5.07 1.33
CA ARG A 70 -14.27 6.12 0.49
C ARG A 70 -14.43 5.67 -0.95
N LEU A 71 -13.42 5.04 -1.55
CA LEU A 71 -13.46 4.53 -2.91
C LEU A 71 -14.55 3.46 -3.09
N VAL A 72 -14.59 2.47 -2.19
CA VAL A 72 -15.60 1.40 -2.19
C VAL A 72 -17.01 1.97 -2.05
N ASN A 73 -17.19 2.97 -1.19
CA ASN A 73 -18.49 3.60 -1.01
C ASN A 73 -18.92 4.44 -2.23
N LEU A 74 -17.96 5.10 -2.87
CA LEU A 74 -18.22 5.89 -4.08
C LEU A 74 -18.61 5.00 -5.27
N LEU A 75 -17.90 3.89 -5.46
CA LEU A 75 -18.11 2.99 -6.60
C LEU A 75 -19.21 1.95 -6.34
N GLY A 76 -19.52 1.65 -5.09
CA GLY A 76 -20.50 0.63 -4.71
C GLY A 76 -20.04 -0.81 -4.96
N PHE A 77 -18.76 -1.05 -5.21
CA PHE A 77 -18.24 -2.37 -5.55
C PHE A 77 -18.08 -3.26 -4.31
N PRO A 78 -18.25 -4.58 -4.44
CA PRO A 78 -17.89 -5.50 -3.37
C PRO A 78 -16.37 -5.48 -3.12
N CYS A 79 -16.00 -5.65 -1.86
CA CYS A 79 -14.60 -5.64 -1.44
C CYS A 79 -14.27 -6.92 -0.65
N THR A 80 -13.16 -7.54 -0.99
CA THR A 80 -12.59 -8.67 -0.25
C THR A 80 -11.14 -8.39 0.10
N ASN A 81 -10.66 -9.02 1.15
CA ASN A 81 -9.31 -8.82 1.65
C ASN A 81 -8.51 -10.10 1.62
N THR A 82 -7.20 -9.98 1.42
CA THR A 82 -6.26 -11.06 1.74
C THR A 82 -6.13 -11.20 3.26
N LEU A 83 -5.48 -12.26 3.72
CA LEU A 83 -5.19 -12.44 5.15
C LEU A 83 -4.47 -11.21 5.74
N MET A 84 -3.43 -10.71 5.06
CA MET A 84 -2.68 -9.53 5.48
C MET A 84 -3.43 -8.21 5.27
N GLY A 85 -4.49 -8.21 4.49
CA GLY A 85 -5.35 -7.06 4.24
C GLY A 85 -6.55 -6.96 5.19
N LEU A 86 -6.75 -7.93 6.09
CA LEU A 86 -7.83 -7.90 7.07
C LEU A 86 -7.72 -6.65 7.94
N GLY A 87 -8.83 -5.92 8.07
CA GLY A 87 -8.88 -4.63 8.74
C GLY A 87 -8.69 -3.42 7.80
N GLY A 88 -8.22 -3.61 6.57
CA GLY A 88 -8.11 -2.53 5.57
C GLY A 88 -9.46 -1.99 5.10
N PHE A 89 -10.47 -2.86 5.03
CA PHE A 89 -11.86 -2.48 4.78
C PHE A 89 -12.76 -2.93 5.94
N LYS A 90 -13.80 -2.17 6.26
CA LYS A 90 -14.68 -2.45 7.40
C LYS A 90 -15.47 -3.74 7.20
N ALA A 91 -15.24 -4.73 8.05
CA ALA A 91 -15.94 -6.01 8.01
C ALA A 91 -17.45 -5.91 8.29
N SER A 92 -17.91 -4.84 8.95
CA SER A 92 -19.32 -4.55 9.20
C SER A 92 -20.05 -3.93 8.00
N ASP A 93 -19.32 -3.52 6.95
CA ASP A 93 -19.94 -2.97 5.74
C ASP A 93 -20.56 -4.09 4.91
N ARG A 94 -21.76 -3.85 4.37
CA ARG A 94 -22.51 -4.82 3.56
C ARG A 94 -21.80 -5.20 2.24
N LYS A 95 -20.83 -4.39 1.81
CA LYS A 95 -20.01 -4.64 0.62
C LYS A 95 -18.82 -5.54 0.91
N PHE A 96 -18.54 -5.84 2.19
CA PHE A 96 -17.48 -6.76 2.56
C PHE A 96 -17.91 -8.21 2.33
N VAL A 97 -17.21 -8.89 1.43
CA VAL A 97 -17.50 -10.29 1.07
C VAL A 97 -16.59 -11.31 1.77
N GLY A 98 -15.90 -10.87 2.80
CA GLY A 98 -15.04 -11.74 3.58
C GLY A 98 -13.61 -11.82 3.01
N MET A 99 -12.88 -12.82 3.51
CA MET A 99 -11.53 -13.14 3.06
C MET A 99 -11.61 -14.37 2.14
N LEU A 100 -10.98 -14.30 0.97
CA LEU A 100 -10.79 -15.46 0.11
C LEU A 100 -9.89 -16.48 0.82
N GLY A 101 -10.17 -17.78 0.61
CA GLY A 101 -9.37 -18.85 1.17
C GLY A 101 -7.90 -18.79 0.71
N MET A 102 -7.04 -19.47 1.45
CA MET A 102 -5.61 -19.55 1.14
C MET A 102 -5.29 -20.60 0.06
N HIS A 103 -6.26 -21.38 -0.37
CA HIS A 103 -6.15 -22.46 -1.36
C HIS A 103 -7.22 -22.33 -2.43
#